data_0e8857414488e4489242a5490dacb593
#
_entry.id   0e8857414488e4489242a5490dacb593
#
_cell.length_a   1.000
_cell.length_b   1.000
_cell.length_c   1.000
_cell.angle_alpha   90.00
_cell.angle_beta   90.00
_cell.angle_gamma   90.00
#
_symmetry.space_group_name_H-M   'P 1'
#
loop_
_entity.id
_entity.type
_entity.pdbx_description
1 polymer ?
#
loop_
_entity_poly.entity_id
_entity_poly.type
_entity_poly.pdbx_seq_one_letter_code
_entity_poly.pdbx_strand_id
1 'polypeptide(L)'
;MEEDCELHSMLEVIRSESVESALDALFRLQVKICPQGVAISRETARVLPALVDVVVNSESKVRLESLQLIIRISRASHAWRNSARRAQPEYFGNYIEKIEWETAVDRIFDEAAPCLARLAFDDDPAIATMARELKSFP
;
A
#
# COMPACT_ATOMS: atom_id res chain seq x y z
N MET A 1 2.32 -20.27 3.08
CA MET A 1 2.42 -20.68 1.69
C MET A 1 1.12 -20.50 0.91
N GLU A 2 -0.01 -20.98 1.41
CA GLU A 2 -1.29 -20.73 0.76
C GLU A 2 -1.62 -19.24 0.66
N GLU A 3 -1.31 -18.46 1.71
CA GLU A 3 -1.50 -17.02 1.69
C GLU A 3 -0.68 -16.32 0.61
N ASP A 4 0.57 -16.74 0.43
CA ASP A 4 1.44 -16.14 -0.59
C ASP A 4 0.92 -16.43 -1.99
N CYS A 5 0.40 -17.63 -2.23
CA CYS A 5 -0.21 -17.99 -3.51
C CYS A 5 -1.48 -17.19 -3.75
N GLU A 6 -2.28 -16.98 -2.72
CA GLU A 6 -3.52 -16.19 -2.82
C GLU A 6 -3.21 -14.73 -3.13
N LEU A 7 -2.25 -14.14 -2.43
CA LEU A 7 -1.83 -12.76 -2.67
C LEU A 7 -1.28 -12.59 -4.08
N HIS A 8 -0.46 -13.54 -4.53
CA HIS A 8 0.08 -13.52 -5.88
C HIS A 8 -1.02 -13.60 -6.94
N SER A 9 -2.00 -14.46 -6.72
CA SER A 9 -3.15 -14.60 -7.62
C SER A 9 -3.96 -13.30 -7.72
N MET A 10 -4.20 -12.63 -6.59
CA MET A 10 -4.89 -11.36 -6.57
C MET A 10 -4.14 -10.29 -7.38
N LEU A 11 -2.82 -10.24 -7.25
CA LEU A 11 -2.00 -9.28 -7.99
C LEU A 11 -2.04 -9.55 -9.50
N GLU A 12 -2.05 -10.81 -9.91
CA GLU A 12 -2.19 -11.16 -11.32
C GLU A 12 -3.53 -10.69 -11.89
N VAL A 13 -4.61 -10.90 -11.15
CA VAL A 13 -5.95 -10.44 -11.55
C VAL A 13 -5.99 -8.92 -11.67
N ILE A 14 -5.38 -8.19 -10.73
CA ILE A 14 -5.32 -6.73 -10.75
C ILE A 14 -4.61 -6.24 -12.01
N ARG A 15 -3.57 -6.94 -12.46
CA ARG A 15 -2.78 -6.54 -13.62
C ARG A 15 -3.47 -6.78 -14.95
N SER A 16 -4.15 -7.90 -15.11
CA SER A 16 -4.50 -8.42 -16.44
C SER A 16 -5.97 -8.65 -16.69
N GLU A 17 -6.81 -8.60 -15.67
CA GLU A 17 -8.23 -8.92 -15.81
C GLU A 17 -9.08 -7.68 -16.12
N SER A 18 -10.38 -7.91 -16.32
CA SER A 18 -11.34 -6.83 -16.53
C SER A 18 -11.38 -5.89 -15.32
N VAL A 19 -11.90 -4.69 -15.51
CA VAL A 19 -12.04 -3.70 -14.44
C VAL A 19 -12.79 -4.28 -13.25
N GLU A 20 -13.89 -4.98 -13.51
CA GLU A 20 -14.72 -5.58 -12.44
C GLU A 20 -13.95 -6.59 -11.63
N SER A 21 -13.28 -7.54 -12.29
CA SER A 21 -12.46 -8.56 -11.63
C SER A 21 -11.29 -7.94 -10.89
N ALA A 22 -10.63 -6.95 -11.50
CA ALA A 22 -9.49 -6.27 -10.89
C ALA A 22 -9.91 -5.49 -9.63
N LEU A 23 -11.05 -4.81 -9.65
CA LEU A 23 -11.54 -4.09 -8.48
C LEU A 23 -11.90 -5.05 -7.35
N ASP A 24 -12.53 -6.19 -7.67
CA ASP A 24 -12.85 -7.20 -6.66
C ASP A 24 -11.58 -7.75 -6.01
N ALA A 25 -10.58 -8.08 -6.82
CA ALA A 25 -9.30 -8.57 -6.32
C ALA A 25 -8.59 -7.51 -5.47
N LEU A 26 -8.65 -6.25 -5.88
CA LEU A 26 -8.04 -5.14 -5.14
C LEU A 26 -8.72 -4.95 -3.78
N PHE A 27 -10.04 -5.06 -3.74
CA PHE A 27 -10.78 -4.98 -2.49
C PHE A 27 -10.39 -6.11 -1.53
N ARG A 28 -10.30 -7.34 -2.04
CA ARG A 28 -9.87 -8.48 -1.24
C ARG A 28 -8.46 -8.31 -0.73
N LEU A 29 -7.59 -7.76 -1.56
CA LEU A 29 -6.21 -7.47 -1.18
C LEU A 29 -6.18 -6.44 -0.05
N GLN A 30 -6.97 -5.37 -0.17
CA GLN A 30 -7.05 -4.34 0.86
C GLN A 30 -7.46 -4.93 2.21
N VAL A 31 -8.43 -5.84 2.24
CA VAL A 31 -8.87 -6.47 3.49
C VAL A 31 -7.70 -7.18 4.18
N LYS A 32 -6.77 -7.73 3.41
CA LYS A 32 -5.61 -8.46 3.97
C LYS A 32 -4.46 -7.54 4.36
N ILE A 33 -4.17 -6.50 3.57
CA ILE A 33 -2.95 -5.69 3.76
C ILE A 33 -3.20 -4.30 4.31
N CYS A 34 -4.44 -3.83 4.26
CA CYS A 34 -4.81 -2.54 4.85
C CYS A 34 -6.24 -2.63 5.40
N PRO A 35 -6.44 -3.43 6.46
CA PRO A 35 -7.79 -3.68 6.99
C PRO A 35 -8.52 -2.38 7.31
N GLN A 36 -9.76 -2.29 6.82
CA GLN A 36 -10.62 -1.11 6.99
C GLN A 36 -10.05 0.19 6.42
N GLY A 37 -8.94 0.11 5.67
CA GLY A 37 -8.28 1.29 5.11
C GLY A 37 -7.52 2.14 6.13
N VAL A 38 -7.34 1.65 7.36
CA VAL A 38 -6.76 2.43 8.47
C VAL A 38 -5.65 1.72 9.23
N ALA A 39 -5.28 0.51 8.82
CA ALA A 39 -4.24 -0.26 9.50
C ALA A 39 -3.39 -1.00 8.49
N ILE A 40 -2.21 -1.43 8.92
CA ILE A 40 -1.35 -2.31 8.13
C ILE A 40 -1.33 -3.68 8.78
N SER A 41 -0.90 -4.70 8.02
CA SER A 41 -0.79 -6.07 8.50
C SER A 41 0.63 -6.58 8.27
N ARG A 42 0.88 -7.83 8.71
CA ARG A 42 2.16 -8.48 8.50
C ARG A 42 2.51 -8.60 7.02
N GLU A 43 1.52 -8.79 6.16
CA GLU A 43 1.70 -9.03 4.73
C GLU A 43 1.90 -7.73 3.93
N THR A 44 1.62 -6.58 4.51
CA THR A 44 1.63 -5.29 3.79
C THR A 44 2.97 -5.03 3.12
N ALA A 45 4.07 -5.14 3.85
CA ALA A 45 5.41 -4.88 3.30
C ALA A 45 5.78 -5.87 2.20
N ARG A 46 5.27 -7.10 2.27
CA ARG A 46 5.55 -8.14 1.28
C ARG A 46 4.86 -7.84 -0.05
N VAL A 47 3.66 -7.30 0.00
CA VAL A 47 2.83 -7.05 -1.18
C VAL A 47 3.08 -5.66 -1.79
N LEU A 48 3.47 -4.69 -0.98
CA LEU A 48 3.60 -3.31 -1.40
C LEU A 48 4.49 -3.10 -2.64
N PRO A 49 5.67 -3.75 -2.77
CA PRO A 49 6.49 -3.58 -3.97
C PRO A 49 5.77 -3.98 -5.25
N ALA A 50 5.02 -5.07 -5.22
CA ALA A 50 4.25 -5.53 -6.37
C ALA A 50 3.10 -4.58 -6.69
N LEU A 51 2.48 -4.00 -5.68
CA LEU A 51 1.40 -3.04 -5.86
C LEU A 51 1.93 -1.74 -6.48
N VAL A 52 3.12 -1.28 -6.04
CA VAL A 52 3.80 -0.15 -6.66
C VAL A 52 4.08 -0.45 -8.14
N ASP A 53 4.56 -1.65 -8.45
CA ASP A 53 4.84 -2.06 -9.81
C ASP A 53 3.57 -2.03 -10.69
N VAL A 54 2.42 -2.42 -10.15
CA VAL A 54 1.15 -2.34 -10.86
C VAL A 54 0.86 -0.90 -11.30
N VAL A 55 1.10 0.06 -10.43
CA VAL A 55 0.82 1.47 -10.74
C VAL A 55 1.85 2.06 -11.70
N VAL A 56 3.12 1.74 -11.52
CA VAL A 56 4.23 2.35 -12.25
C VAL A 56 4.46 1.71 -13.62
N ASN A 57 4.42 0.38 -13.68
CA ASN A 57 4.89 -0.36 -14.86
C ASN A 57 3.83 -1.17 -15.59
N SER A 58 2.60 -1.25 -15.10
CA SER A 58 1.59 -2.07 -15.76
C SER A 58 0.56 -1.22 -16.51
N GLU A 59 -0.20 -1.86 -17.40
CA GLU A 59 -1.31 -1.24 -18.10
C GLU A 59 -2.64 -1.54 -17.40
N SER A 60 -2.59 -1.84 -16.11
CA SER A 60 -3.78 -2.15 -15.34
C SER A 60 -4.82 -1.04 -15.45
N LYS A 61 -6.08 -1.42 -15.63
CA LYS A 61 -7.20 -0.49 -15.72
C LYS A 61 -7.58 0.10 -14.36
N VAL A 62 -6.99 -0.43 -13.27
CA VAL A 62 -7.26 0.02 -11.90
C VAL A 62 -6.01 0.63 -11.25
N ARG A 63 -5.17 1.28 -12.05
CA ARG A 63 -3.96 1.96 -11.54
C ARG A 63 -4.32 3.01 -10.50
N LEU A 64 -5.36 3.79 -10.75
CA LEU A 64 -5.78 4.85 -9.83
C LEU A 64 -6.22 4.27 -8.49
N GLU A 65 -7.05 3.24 -8.50
CA GLU A 65 -7.54 2.58 -7.30
C GLU A 65 -6.40 1.90 -6.55
N SER A 66 -5.43 1.34 -7.28
CA SER A 66 -4.23 0.75 -6.68
C SER A 66 -3.38 1.83 -6.00
N LEU A 67 -3.23 2.99 -6.62
CA LEU A 67 -2.52 4.13 -6.03
C LEU A 67 -3.25 4.63 -4.77
N GLN A 68 -4.57 4.66 -4.79
CA GLN A 68 -5.37 5.02 -3.60
C GLN A 68 -5.08 4.08 -2.44
N LEU A 69 -4.94 2.78 -2.71
CA LEU A 69 -4.59 1.81 -1.67
C LEU A 69 -3.19 2.08 -1.13
N ILE A 70 -2.23 2.39 -1.98
CA ILE A 70 -0.87 2.75 -1.57
C ILE A 70 -0.89 3.96 -0.62
N ILE A 71 -1.70 4.96 -0.93
CA ILE A 71 -1.85 6.15 -0.08
C ILE A 71 -2.44 5.79 1.27
N ARG A 72 -3.45 4.92 1.30
CA ARG A 72 -4.06 4.44 2.54
C ARG A 72 -3.05 3.69 3.41
N ILE A 73 -2.20 2.88 2.79
CA ILE A 73 -1.13 2.16 3.50
C ILE A 73 -0.16 3.16 4.14
N SER A 74 0.22 4.21 3.41
CA SER A 74 1.12 5.25 3.94
C SER A 74 0.51 5.94 5.16
N ARG A 75 -0.77 6.31 5.06
CA ARG A 75 -1.48 6.96 6.17
C ARG A 75 -1.62 6.04 7.38
N ALA A 76 -1.93 4.78 7.15
CA ALA A 76 -2.09 3.79 8.21
C ALA A 76 -0.78 3.56 8.95
N SER A 77 0.34 3.50 8.22
CA SER A 77 1.66 3.35 8.81
C SER A 77 2.00 4.52 9.72
N HIS A 78 1.74 5.76 9.27
CA HIS A 78 1.94 6.95 10.10
C HIS A 78 1.07 6.96 11.35
N ALA A 79 -0.18 6.55 11.23
CA ALA A 79 -1.09 6.49 12.37
C ALA A 79 -0.58 5.56 13.46
N TRP A 80 -0.04 4.40 13.08
CA TRP A 80 0.55 3.45 14.03
C TRP A 80 1.77 4.03 14.74
N ARG A 81 2.63 4.72 13.99
CA ARG A 81 3.82 5.36 14.56
C ARG A 81 3.44 6.39 15.62
N ASN A 82 2.45 7.22 15.33
CA ASN A 82 1.98 8.22 16.26
C ASN A 82 1.36 7.58 17.52
N SER A 83 0.59 6.51 17.34
CA SER A 83 0.00 5.78 18.48
C SER A 83 1.07 5.17 19.36
N ALA A 84 2.10 4.56 18.75
CA ALA A 84 3.20 3.96 19.49
C ALA A 84 3.98 4.99 20.31
N ARG A 85 4.23 6.18 19.73
CA ARG A 85 4.93 7.26 20.43
C ARG A 85 4.17 7.80 21.62
N ARG A 86 2.84 7.75 21.57
CA ARG A 86 1.97 8.24 22.64
C ARG A 86 1.61 7.18 23.66
N ALA A 87 1.93 5.92 23.38
CA ALA A 87 1.61 4.82 24.29
C ALA A 87 2.40 4.94 25.59
N GLN A 88 1.74 4.65 26.71
CA GLN A 88 2.43 4.58 27.97
C GLN A 88 3.35 3.35 27.98
N PRO A 89 4.47 3.37 28.74
CA PRO A 89 5.43 2.27 28.74
C PRO A 89 4.81 0.90 28.98
N GLU A 90 3.78 0.82 29.78
CA GLU A 90 3.08 -0.43 30.10
C GLU A 90 2.36 -1.03 28.89
N TYR A 91 2.01 -0.21 27.89
CA TYR A 91 1.34 -0.65 26.68
C TYR A 91 2.28 -0.75 25.48
N PHE A 92 3.53 -0.38 25.62
CA PHE A 92 4.50 -0.35 24.52
C PHE A 92 4.64 -1.73 23.86
N GLY A 93 4.58 -2.80 24.65
CA GLY A 93 4.67 -4.16 24.13
C GLY A 93 3.61 -4.50 23.10
N ASN A 94 2.45 -3.83 23.15
CA ASN A 94 1.37 -4.06 22.18
C ASN A 94 1.72 -3.53 20.79
N TYR A 95 2.73 -2.67 20.66
CA TYR A 95 3.09 -2.00 19.42
C TYR A 95 4.38 -2.51 18.79
N ILE A 96 5.16 -3.35 19.50
CA ILE A 96 6.49 -3.80 19.03
C ILE A 96 6.40 -4.44 17.65
N GLU A 97 5.53 -5.42 17.47
CA GLU A 97 5.36 -6.12 16.19
C GLU A 97 4.89 -5.16 15.10
N LYS A 98 3.98 -4.26 15.43
CA LYS A 98 3.43 -3.28 14.50
C LYS A 98 4.48 -2.24 14.07
N ILE A 99 5.41 -1.91 14.97
CA ILE A 99 6.54 -1.04 14.65
C ILE A 99 7.46 -1.71 13.64
N GLU A 100 7.67 -3.02 13.76
CA GLU A 100 8.45 -3.78 12.78
C GLU A 100 7.78 -3.76 11.41
N TRP A 101 6.46 -3.94 11.35
CA TRP A 101 5.69 -3.87 10.11
C TRP A 101 5.81 -2.49 9.47
N GLU A 102 5.68 -1.45 10.28
CA GLU A 102 5.77 -0.06 9.84
C GLU A 102 7.15 0.25 9.29
N THR A 103 8.20 -0.19 9.99
CA THR A 103 9.58 0.02 9.55
C THR A 103 9.81 -0.65 8.18
N ALA A 104 9.28 -1.86 8.00
CA ALA A 104 9.38 -2.57 6.74
C ALA A 104 8.63 -1.84 5.62
N VAL A 105 7.44 -1.31 5.90
CA VAL A 105 6.65 -0.53 4.94
C VAL A 105 7.37 0.76 4.57
N ASP A 106 7.91 1.48 5.55
CA ASP A 106 8.66 2.72 5.32
C ASP A 106 9.87 2.50 4.43
N ARG A 107 10.59 1.40 4.62
CA ARG A 107 11.75 1.06 3.79
C ARG A 107 11.33 0.91 2.32
N ILE A 108 10.19 0.27 2.08
CA ILE A 108 9.68 0.09 0.72
C ILE A 108 9.30 1.44 0.11
N PHE A 109 8.66 2.33 0.87
CA PHE A 109 8.35 3.67 0.38
C PHE A 109 9.62 4.45 0.05
N ASP A 110 10.66 4.35 0.87
CA ASP A 110 11.94 5.00 0.60
C ASP A 110 12.57 4.47 -0.69
N GLU A 111 12.56 3.16 -0.88
CA GLU A 111 13.11 2.53 -2.09
C GLU A 111 12.28 2.89 -3.33
N ALA A 112 10.97 3.01 -3.18
CA ALA A 112 10.06 3.31 -4.28
C ALA A 112 9.92 4.82 -4.55
N ALA A 113 10.44 5.68 -3.69
CA ALA A 113 10.27 7.12 -3.80
C ALA A 113 10.59 7.71 -5.17
N PRO A 114 11.70 7.34 -5.86
CA PRO A 114 11.96 7.85 -7.19
C PRO A 114 10.89 7.47 -8.21
N CYS A 115 10.39 6.24 -8.15
CA CYS A 115 9.34 5.76 -9.07
C CYS A 115 8.00 6.44 -8.77
N LEU A 116 7.65 6.57 -7.51
CA LEU A 116 6.41 7.22 -7.10
C LEU A 116 6.42 8.72 -7.44
N ALA A 117 7.59 9.36 -7.32
CA ALA A 117 7.74 10.77 -7.69
C ALA A 117 7.45 11.02 -9.17
N ARG A 118 7.81 10.06 -10.03
CA ARG A 118 7.54 10.18 -11.47
C ARG A 118 6.06 10.16 -11.81
N LEU A 119 5.24 9.55 -10.96
CA LEU A 119 3.79 9.49 -11.17
C LEU A 119 3.16 10.88 -11.15
N ALA A 120 3.80 11.89 -10.53
CA ALA A 120 3.33 13.27 -10.56
C ALA A 120 3.32 13.85 -11.98
N PHE A 121 4.04 13.21 -12.92
CA PHE A 121 4.13 13.60 -14.31
C PHE A 121 3.47 12.57 -15.24
N ASP A 122 2.66 11.66 -14.69
CA ASP A 122 1.99 10.63 -15.47
C ASP A 122 1.05 11.24 -16.50
N ASP A 123 0.87 10.55 -17.64
CA ASP A 123 -0.02 11.01 -18.71
C ASP A 123 -1.49 11.04 -18.27
N ASP A 124 -1.87 10.22 -17.31
CA ASP A 124 -3.21 10.24 -16.73
C ASP A 124 -3.28 11.33 -15.66
N PRO A 125 -4.10 12.40 -15.90
CA PRO A 125 -4.20 13.50 -14.93
C PRO A 125 -4.67 13.06 -13.54
N ALA A 126 -5.53 12.05 -13.46
CA ALA A 126 -6.02 11.53 -12.18
C ALA A 126 -4.88 10.87 -11.39
N ILE A 127 -4.05 10.10 -12.06
CA ILE A 127 -2.86 9.49 -11.45
C ILE A 127 -1.90 10.58 -10.98
N ALA A 128 -1.60 11.55 -11.85
CA ALA A 128 -0.67 12.63 -11.53
C ALA A 128 -1.14 13.44 -10.30
N THR A 129 -2.42 13.77 -10.25
CA THR A 129 -3.00 14.53 -9.13
C THR A 129 -2.94 13.71 -7.84
N MET A 130 -3.31 12.44 -7.91
CA MET A 130 -3.31 11.55 -6.76
C MET A 130 -1.89 11.33 -6.22
N ALA A 131 -0.91 11.18 -7.11
CA ALA A 131 0.49 10.95 -6.72
C ALA A 131 1.06 12.12 -5.90
N ARG A 132 0.57 13.34 -6.12
CA ARG A 132 1.01 14.51 -5.36
C ARG A 132 0.61 14.44 -3.89
N GLU A 133 -0.43 13.68 -3.57
CA GLU A 133 -0.83 13.47 -2.18
C GLU A 133 0.22 12.67 -1.40
N LEU A 134 0.93 11.75 -2.06
CA LEU A 134 2.01 10.99 -1.43
C LEU A 134 3.15 11.89 -0.97
N LYS A 135 3.41 12.98 -1.68
CA LYS A 135 4.45 13.94 -1.31
C LYS A 135 4.05 14.83 -0.14
N SER A 136 2.76 14.92 0.16
CA SER A 136 2.24 15.77 1.22
C SER A 136 2.38 15.15 2.60
N PHE A 137 2.69 13.84 2.67
CA PHE A 137 2.87 13.14 3.93
C PHE A 137 4.33 13.19 4.36
N PRO A 138 4.58 13.68 5.57
CA PRO A 138 5.95 13.71 6.10
C PRO A 138 6.45 12.30 6.42
#